data_dd4081e6150e4a6a85cd7851d52ff2a0
#
_entry.id   dd4081e6150e4a6a85cd7851d52ff2a0
#
_cell.length_a   1.000
_cell.length_b   1.000
_cell.length_c   1.000
_cell.angle_alpha   90.00
_cell.angle_beta   90.00
_cell.angle_gamma   90.00
#
_symmetry.space_group_name_H-M   'P 1'
#
loop_
_entity.id
_entity.type
_entity.pdbx_description
1 polymer ?
#
loop_
_entity_poly.entity_id
_entity_poly.type
_entity_poly.pdbx_seq_one_letter_code
_entity_poly.pdbx_strand_id
1 'polypeptide(L)'
;MNKEEFSDTIVKLYEVLKDRGFPYGMDDHYPTAARACMACRPDSAVIDCNGNIFKCRTQTGELDKKIGNVLNLENQTRKEAIQEINWAEWSPFEYSKCTECQFLPLCMCGCPYTLYDNNSTEPICVEWKYITDYFVVEKIKEAIINEQD
;
A
#
# COMPACT_ATOMS: atom_id res chain seq x y z
N MET A 1 16.98 9.56 -4.71
CA MET A 1 15.76 10.00 -5.42
C MET A 1 14.65 10.14 -4.38
N ASN A 2 14.10 11.31 -4.19
CA ASN A 2 12.98 11.52 -3.30
C ASN A 2 11.65 11.06 -3.97
N LYS A 3 10.53 11.09 -3.24
CA LYS A 3 9.25 10.60 -3.77
C LYS A 3 8.70 11.43 -4.92
N GLU A 4 8.95 12.73 -4.93
CA GLU A 4 8.53 13.64 -6.01
C GLU A 4 9.33 13.37 -7.29
N GLU A 5 10.65 13.28 -7.20
CA GLU A 5 11.51 12.93 -8.33
C GLU A 5 11.16 11.55 -8.92
N PHE A 6 10.83 10.59 -8.06
CA PHE A 6 10.34 9.29 -8.50
C PHE A 6 9.02 9.39 -9.25
N SER A 7 8.08 10.18 -8.75
CA SER A 7 6.77 10.41 -9.38
C SER A 7 6.91 11.06 -10.75
N ASP A 8 7.75 12.07 -10.90
CA ASP A 8 8.06 12.68 -12.20
C ASP A 8 8.67 11.69 -13.20
N THR A 9 9.50 10.78 -12.70
CA THR A 9 10.09 9.73 -13.54
C THR A 9 9.04 8.74 -14.02
N ILE A 10 8.09 8.39 -13.16
CA ILE A 10 6.96 7.52 -13.50
C ILE A 10 6.08 8.16 -14.57
N VAL A 11 5.74 9.45 -14.46
CA VAL A 11 4.97 10.16 -15.51
C VAL A 11 5.67 10.08 -16.87
N LYS A 12 6.97 10.37 -16.91
CA LYS A 12 7.75 10.28 -18.16
C LYS A 12 7.75 8.86 -18.75
N LEU A 13 7.84 7.84 -17.88
CA LEU A 13 7.76 6.45 -18.32
C LEU A 13 6.39 6.14 -18.95
N TYR A 14 5.33 6.61 -18.33
CA TYR A 14 3.96 6.43 -18.84
C TYR A 14 3.76 7.05 -20.20
N GLU A 15 4.25 8.27 -20.41
CA GLU A 15 4.17 8.93 -21.71
C GLU A 15 4.93 8.15 -22.79
N VAL A 16 6.13 7.67 -22.49
CA VAL A 16 6.91 6.83 -23.42
C VAL A 16 6.20 5.53 -23.76
N LEU A 17 5.55 4.88 -22.81
CA LEU A 17 4.80 3.65 -23.04
C LEU A 17 3.58 3.92 -23.92
N LYS A 18 2.85 5.00 -23.66
CA LYS A 18 1.70 5.44 -24.43
C LYS A 18 2.08 5.74 -25.88
N ASP A 19 3.15 6.50 -26.11
CA ASP A 19 3.65 6.86 -27.44
C ASP A 19 4.07 5.63 -28.26
N ARG A 20 4.50 4.57 -27.60
CA ARG A 20 4.89 3.29 -28.22
C ARG A 20 3.73 2.32 -28.42
N GLY A 21 2.50 2.70 -28.07
CA GLY A 21 1.30 1.88 -28.23
C GLY A 21 1.25 0.67 -27.27
N PHE A 22 1.98 0.69 -26.16
CA PHE A 22 1.79 -0.32 -25.13
C PHE A 22 0.42 -0.11 -24.49
N PRO A 23 -0.36 -1.20 -24.27
CA PRO A 23 -1.60 -1.12 -23.52
C PRO A 23 -1.26 -0.71 -22.10
N TYR A 24 -1.58 0.52 -21.78
CA TYR A 24 -1.35 1.11 -20.49
C TYR A 24 -2.71 1.33 -19.84
N GLY A 25 -3.04 0.47 -18.91
CA GLY A 25 -4.24 0.58 -18.10
C GLY A 25 -4.05 1.59 -16.99
N MET A 26 -4.43 2.84 -17.19
CA MET A 26 -4.44 3.82 -16.10
C MET A 26 -5.31 3.40 -14.94
N ASP A 27 -6.32 2.56 -15.18
CA ASP A 27 -7.22 2.05 -14.15
C ASP A 27 -6.49 1.22 -13.09
N ASP A 28 -5.40 0.55 -13.45
CA ASP A 28 -4.57 -0.23 -12.53
C ASP A 28 -3.73 0.66 -11.59
N HIS A 29 -3.53 1.91 -11.94
CA HIS A 29 -2.66 2.85 -11.24
C HIS A 29 -3.40 4.06 -10.68
N TYR A 30 -4.66 4.25 -11.08
CA TYR A 30 -5.49 5.34 -10.55
C TYR A 30 -5.84 5.07 -9.09
N PRO A 31 -5.67 6.06 -8.20
CA PRO A 31 -6.00 5.88 -6.80
C PRO A 31 -7.50 5.61 -6.64
N THR A 32 -7.82 4.40 -6.27
CA THR A 32 -9.17 4.03 -5.83
C THR A 32 -9.28 4.22 -4.33
N ALA A 33 -10.51 4.37 -3.82
CA ALA A 33 -10.73 4.45 -2.38
C ALA A 33 -10.03 3.29 -1.68
N ALA A 34 -9.03 3.60 -0.88
CA ALA A 34 -8.20 2.58 -0.27
C ALA A 34 -9.02 1.80 0.76
N ARG A 35 -8.90 0.49 0.71
CA ARG A 35 -9.25 -0.35 1.85
C ARG A 35 -8.06 -0.36 2.80
N ALA A 36 -8.31 -0.55 4.09
CA ALA A 36 -7.24 -0.79 5.05
C ALA A 36 -6.31 -1.89 4.54
N CYS A 37 -4.99 -1.71 4.75
CA CYS A 37 -4.00 -2.71 4.36
C CYS A 37 -4.40 -4.09 4.88
N MET A 38 -4.24 -5.12 4.05
CA MET A 38 -4.57 -6.49 4.45
C MET A 38 -3.86 -6.91 5.76
N ALA A 39 -2.65 -6.42 5.98
CA ALA A 39 -1.89 -6.73 7.20
C ALA A 39 -2.59 -6.25 8.48
N CYS A 40 -3.38 -5.17 8.40
CA CYS A 40 -4.12 -4.60 9.52
C CYS A 40 -5.51 -5.22 9.72
N ARG A 41 -5.93 -6.11 8.84
CA ARG A 41 -7.24 -6.76 8.92
C ARG A 41 -7.15 -8.05 9.75
N PRO A 42 -8.09 -8.31 10.67
CA PRO A 42 -8.06 -9.52 11.50
C PRO A 42 -8.27 -10.82 10.68
N ASP A 43 -8.99 -10.72 9.56
CA ASP A 43 -9.36 -11.82 8.69
C ASP A 43 -8.33 -12.11 7.56
N SER A 44 -7.15 -11.52 7.62
CA SER A 44 -6.12 -11.66 6.59
C SER A 44 -4.80 -12.14 7.14
N ALA A 45 -4.18 -13.05 6.44
CA ALA A 45 -2.84 -13.55 6.75
C ALA A 45 -2.13 -14.04 5.48
N VAL A 46 -0.81 -14.15 5.55
CA VAL A 46 0.04 -14.78 4.53
C VAL A 46 0.65 -16.02 5.15
N ILE A 47 0.63 -17.13 4.43
CA ILE A 47 1.19 -18.40 4.88
C ILE A 47 2.34 -18.79 3.95
N ASP A 48 3.50 -19.10 4.50
CA ASP A 48 4.64 -19.58 3.74
C ASP A 48 4.58 -21.10 3.50
N CYS A 49 5.53 -21.63 2.71
CA CYS A 49 5.58 -23.06 2.40
C CYS A 49 5.86 -23.98 3.60
N ASN A 50 6.31 -23.43 4.72
CA ASN A 50 6.54 -24.13 5.98
C ASN A 50 5.35 -24.03 6.96
N GLY A 51 4.26 -23.40 6.52
CA GLY A 51 3.07 -23.19 7.33
C GLY A 51 3.19 -22.02 8.33
N ASN A 52 4.25 -21.22 8.28
CA ASN A 52 4.36 -20.04 9.12
C ASN A 52 3.39 -18.95 8.67
N ILE A 53 2.75 -18.29 9.61
CA ILE A 53 1.74 -17.26 9.40
C ILE A 53 2.35 -15.89 9.63
N PHE A 54 2.10 -14.97 8.70
CA PHE A 54 2.55 -13.57 8.76
C PHE A 54 1.38 -12.63 8.48
N LYS A 55 1.42 -11.41 8.99
CA LYS A 55 0.44 -10.36 8.64
C LYS A 55 0.81 -9.67 7.34
N CYS A 56 2.08 -9.39 7.12
CA CYS A 56 2.57 -8.69 5.94
C CYS A 56 3.35 -9.61 5.01
N ARG A 57 3.04 -9.56 3.71
CA ARG A 57 3.76 -10.35 2.69
C ARG A 57 5.26 -10.04 2.65
N THR A 58 5.64 -8.79 2.96
CA THR A 58 7.04 -8.36 2.93
C THR A 58 7.86 -9.02 4.05
N GLN A 59 7.20 -9.44 5.14
CA GLN A 59 7.84 -10.14 6.25
C GLN A 59 7.91 -11.66 6.07
N THR A 60 7.39 -12.19 4.94
CA THR A 60 7.40 -13.64 4.68
C THR A 60 8.83 -14.17 4.63
N GLY A 61 9.11 -15.18 5.46
CA GLY A 61 10.46 -15.76 5.62
C GLY A 61 11.26 -15.19 6.80
N GLU A 62 10.86 -14.07 7.39
CA GLU A 62 11.46 -13.53 8.60
C GLU A 62 10.83 -14.21 9.83
N LEU A 63 11.42 -15.33 10.27
CA LEU A 63 10.83 -16.18 11.31
C LEU A 63 10.58 -15.46 12.64
N ASP A 64 11.29 -14.40 12.92
CA ASP A 64 11.08 -13.56 14.10
C ASP A 64 9.85 -12.64 14.00
N LYS A 65 9.30 -12.47 12.79
CA LYS A 65 8.10 -11.66 12.47
C LYS A 65 6.82 -12.51 12.28
N LYS A 66 6.92 -13.81 12.36
CA LYS A 66 5.72 -14.66 12.25
C LYS A 66 4.78 -14.45 13.43
N ILE A 67 3.47 -14.65 13.19
CA ILE A 67 2.41 -14.56 14.19
C ILE A 67 1.86 -15.94 14.61
N GLY A 68 2.36 -17.02 14.00
CA GLY A 68 1.95 -18.39 14.32
C GLY A 68 2.40 -19.38 13.25
N ASN A 69 1.83 -20.59 13.34
CA ASN A 69 2.03 -21.64 12.33
C ASN A 69 0.73 -22.46 12.19
N VAL A 70 0.31 -22.78 10.95
CA VAL A 70 -0.94 -23.50 10.68
C VAL A 70 -0.98 -24.90 11.27
N LEU A 71 0.17 -25.51 11.50
CA LEU A 71 0.26 -26.84 12.10
C LEU A 71 0.17 -26.80 13.64
N ASN A 72 0.18 -25.62 14.24
CA ASN A 72 0.20 -25.47 15.70
C ASN A 72 -0.49 -24.16 16.16
N LEU A 73 -1.70 -23.93 15.67
CA LEU A 73 -2.47 -22.70 15.94
C LEU A 73 -2.76 -22.46 17.41
N GLU A 74 -2.90 -23.55 18.19
CA GLU A 74 -3.26 -23.47 19.62
C GLU A 74 -2.09 -23.00 20.52
N ASN A 75 -0.87 -23.00 20.00
CA ASN A 75 0.33 -22.70 20.77
C ASN A 75 1.04 -21.42 20.30
N GLN A 76 0.26 -20.40 20.00
CA GLN A 76 0.79 -19.07 19.68
C GLN A 76 1.58 -18.53 20.88
N THR A 77 2.80 -18.11 20.65
CA THR A 77 3.65 -17.53 21.71
C THR A 77 3.19 -16.10 22.03
N ARG A 78 3.54 -15.61 23.22
CA ARG A 78 3.26 -14.23 23.61
C ARG A 78 3.83 -13.21 22.61
N LYS A 79 5.02 -13.46 22.06
CA LYS A 79 5.65 -12.59 21.06
C LYS A 79 4.81 -12.52 19.79
N GLU A 80 4.36 -13.66 19.28
CA GLU A 80 3.51 -13.77 18.10
C GLU A 80 2.18 -13.05 18.29
N ALA A 81 1.54 -13.23 19.45
CA ALA A 81 0.29 -12.53 19.78
C ALA A 81 0.47 -11.01 19.84
N ILE A 82 1.55 -10.50 20.43
CA ILE A 82 1.84 -9.07 20.46
C ILE A 82 2.05 -8.53 19.04
N GLN A 83 2.74 -9.25 18.17
CA GLN A 83 2.93 -8.83 16.78
C GLN A 83 1.61 -8.76 16.02
N GLU A 84 0.73 -9.73 16.21
CA GLU A 84 -0.60 -9.73 15.59
C GLU A 84 -1.44 -8.55 16.08
N ILE A 85 -1.45 -8.27 17.37
CA ILE A 85 -2.17 -7.14 17.96
C ILE A 85 -1.63 -5.81 17.40
N ASN A 86 -0.32 -5.63 17.32
CA ASN A 86 0.28 -4.41 16.79
C ASN A 86 -0.18 -4.10 15.35
N TRP A 87 -0.34 -5.14 14.51
CA TRP A 87 -0.90 -4.97 13.17
C TRP A 87 -2.39 -4.60 13.20
N ALA A 88 -3.15 -5.20 14.10
CA ALA A 88 -4.59 -4.96 14.21
C ALA A 88 -4.94 -3.58 14.80
N GLU A 89 -4.10 -3.08 15.70
CA GLU A 89 -4.28 -1.77 16.34
C GLU A 89 -3.81 -0.60 15.47
N TRP A 90 -3.02 -0.88 14.42
CA TRP A 90 -2.51 0.19 13.56
C TRP A 90 -3.63 1.00 12.91
N SER A 91 -3.52 2.33 13.00
CA SER A 91 -4.50 3.26 12.45
C SER A 91 -3.82 4.48 11.80
N PRO A 92 -4.25 4.91 10.59
CA PRO A 92 -3.75 6.13 9.98
C PRO A 92 -4.18 7.39 10.74
N PHE A 93 -5.22 7.30 11.56
CA PHE A 93 -5.77 8.42 12.31
C PHE A 93 -4.92 8.85 13.51
N GLU A 94 -3.90 8.06 13.86
CA GLU A 94 -2.94 8.41 14.91
C GLU A 94 -1.86 9.39 14.43
N TYR A 95 -1.78 9.65 13.12
CA TYR A 95 -0.77 10.51 12.52
C TYR A 95 -1.37 11.83 12.04
N SER A 96 -0.96 12.97 12.67
CA SER A 96 -1.46 14.31 12.28
C SER A 96 -1.23 14.61 10.80
N LYS A 97 -0.08 14.21 10.26
CA LYS A 97 0.23 14.31 8.83
C LYS A 97 -0.80 13.63 7.92
N CYS A 98 -1.46 12.58 8.41
CA CYS A 98 -2.49 11.87 7.68
C CYS A 98 -3.87 12.46 7.93
N THR A 99 -4.22 12.79 9.16
CA THR A 99 -5.55 13.34 9.51
C THR A 99 -5.82 14.70 8.88
N GLU A 100 -4.78 15.50 8.64
CA GLU A 100 -4.84 16.78 7.94
C GLU A 100 -4.72 16.66 6.41
N CYS A 101 -4.52 15.44 5.88
CA CYS A 101 -4.26 15.21 4.47
C CYS A 101 -5.55 14.95 3.69
N GLN A 102 -5.81 15.78 2.67
CA GLN A 102 -6.95 15.61 1.77
C GLN A 102 -7.00 14.24 1.04
N PHE A 103 -5.85 13.55 0.92
CA PHE A 103 -5.75 12.25 0.28
C PHE A 103 -5.99 11.08 1.23
N LEU A 104 -6.24 11.32 2.52
CA LEU A 104 -6.43 10.24 3.49
C LEU A 104 -7.50 9.22 3.06
N PRO A 105 -8.68 9.61 2.54
CA PRO A 105 -9.72 8.66 2.13
C PRO A 105 -9.30 7.74 0.98
N LEU A 106 -8.34 8.15 0.18
CA LEU A 106 -7.80 7.37 -0.95
C LEU A 106 -6.54 6.61 -0.56
N CYS A 107 -5.68 7.19 0.28
CA CYS A 107 -4.36 6.66 0.61
C CYS A 107 -4.36 5.72 1.81
N MET A 108 -5.19 5.99 2.83
CA MET A 108 -5.20 5.28 4.12
C MET A 108 -3.79 5.07 4.70
N CYS A 109 -2.94 6.12 4.60
CA CYS A 109 -1.56 6.18 5.14
C CYS A 109 -0.52 5.31 4.42
N GLY A 110 -0.78 4.89 3.18
CA GLY A 110 0.18 4.13 2.38
C GLY A 110 0.49 2.74 2.95
N CYS A 111 1.77 2.44 3.13
CA CYS A 111 2.21 1.12 3.59
C CYS A 111 2.59 1.13 5.08
N PRO A 112 1.82 0.47 5.96
CA PRO A 112 2.14 0.36 7.39
C PRO A 112 3.47 -0.33 7.69
N TYR A 113 3.91 -1.25 6.83
CA TYR A 113 5.18 -1.95 6.98
C TYR A 113 6.37 -0.99 7.13
N THR A 114 6.36 0.12 6.40
CA THR A 114 7.45 1.10 6.46
C THR A 114 7.60 1.77 7.82
N LEU A 115 6.53 1.83 8.61
CA LEU A 115 6.57 2.33 9.98
C LEU A 115 7.10 1.27 10.96
N TYR A 116 6.70 0.01 10.77
CA TYR A 116 7.12 -1.08 11.65
C TYR A 116 8.59 -1.45 11.52
N ASP A 117 9.13 -1.43 10.31
CA ASP A 117 10.49 -1.93 10.04
C ASP A 117 11.57 -0.84 10.13
N ASN A 118 11.21 0.40 9.81
CA ASN A 118 12.18 1.49 9.72
C ASN A 118 12.27 2.34 10.99
N ASN A 119 11.59 1.98 12.08
CA ASN A 119 11.45 2.81 13.28
C ASN A 119 11.06 4.27 12.95
N SER A 120 10.34 4.46 11.84
CA SER A 120 9.88 5.77 11.43
C SER A 120 8.73 6.20 12.30
N THR A 121 8.78 7.41 12.81
CA THR A 121 7.68 8.02 13.57
C THR A 121 6.63 8.65 12.66
N GLU A 122 6.90 8.73 11.36
CA GLU A 122 6.00 9.36 10.39
C GLU A 122 5.69 8.43 9.20
N PRO A 123 4.44 8.44 8.72
CA PRO A 123 4.04 7.70 7.53
C PRO A 123 4.77 8.15 6.28
N ILE A 124 5.16 7.20 5.44
CA ILE A 124 5.72 7.46 4.13
C ILE A 124 4.56 7.60 3.13
N CYS A 125 4.42 8.80 2.54
CA CYS A 125 3.41 9.04 1.51
C CYS A 125 3.62 8.16 0.27
N VAL A 126 2.51 7.78 -0.36
CA VAL A 126 2.52 7.07 -1.64
C VAL A 126 2.93 8.04 -2.77
N GLU A 127 3.57 7.51 -3.79
CA GLU A 127 4.09 8.29 -4.92
C GLU A 127 2.99 8.98 -5.73
N TRP A 128 1.86 8.31 -5.98
CA TRP A 128 0.78 8.88 -6.80
C TRP A 128 0.18 10.17 -6.22
N LYS A 129 0.36 10.43 -4.92
CA LYS A 129 -0.06 11.68 -4.30
C LYS A 129 0.55 12.91 -4.97
N TYR A 130 1.76 12.80 -5.48
CA TYR A 130 2.52 13.90 -6.10
C TYR A 130 2.22 14.07 -7.59
N ILE A 131 1.52 13.13 -8.21
CA ILE A 131 1.14 13.14 -9.63
C ILE A 131 -0.37 12.99 -9.84
N THR A 132 -1.17 13.31 -8.83
CA THR A 132 -2.64 13.18 -8.90
C THR A 132 -3.22 14.02 -10.05
N ASP A 133 -2.72 15.23 -10.26
CA ASP A 133 -3.18 16.12 -11.34
C ASP A 133 -2.97 15.49 -12.73
N TYR A 134 -1.85 14.79 -12.92
CA TYR A 134 -1.60 14.03 -14.14
C TYR A 134 -2.68 12.97 -14.38
N PHE A 135 -3.00 12.16 -13.37
CA PHE A 135 -4.03 11.13 -13.46
C PHE A 135 -5.42 11.72 -13.76
N VAL A 136 -5.78 12.82 -13.11
CA VAL A 136 -7.07 13.48 -13.33
C VAL A 136 -7.18 13.98 -14.78
N VAL A 137 -6.14 14.65 -15.28
CA VAL A 137 -6.11 15.17 -16.66
C VAL A 137 -6.22 14.02 -17.67
N GLU A 138 -5.50 12.93 -17.49
CA GLU A 138 -5.56 11.80 -18.43
C GLU A 138 -6.95 11.12 -18.41
N LYS A 139 -7.57 10.96 -17.25
CA LYS A 139 -8.95 10.45 -17.16
C LYS A 139 -9.98 11.35 -17.87
N ILE A 140 -9.84 12.66 -17.74
CA ILE A 140 -10.70 13.61 -18.47
C ILE A 140 -10.52 13.47 -19.99
N LYS A 141 -9.27 13.35 -20.46
CA LYS A 141 -8.99 13.13 -21.89
C LYS A 141 -9.62 11.84 -22.41
N GLU A 142 -9.47 10.73 -21.66
CA GLU A 142 -10.09 9.45 -22.02
C GLU A 142 -11.62 9.54 -22.09
N ALA A 143 -12.26 10.21 -21.12
CA ALA A 143 -13.70 10.39 -21.10
C ALA A 143 -14.20 11.18 -22.31
N ILE A 144 -13.51 12.27 -22.68
CA ILE A 144 -13.86 13.11 -23.84
C ILE A 144 -13.74 12.31 -25.14
N ILE A 145 -12.72 11.46 -25.30
CA ILE A 145 -12.54 10.64 -26.50
C ILE A 145 -13.67 9.62 -26.62
N ASN A 146 -14.02 8.93 -25.51
CA ASN A 146 -15.07 7.90 -25.51
C ASN A 146 -16.49 8.47 -25.72
N GLU A 147 -16.72 9.76 -25.51
CA GLU A 147 -18.01 10.42 -25.82
C GLU A 147 -18.15 10.81 -27.31
N GLN A 148 -17.07 10.73 -28.09
CA GLN A 148 -17.05 11.10 -29.52
C GLN A 148 -17.18 9.90 -30.47
N ASP A 149 -17.08 8.68 -29.93
CA ASP A 149 -17.27 7.42 -30.64
C ASP A 149 -18.69 6.86 -30.41
#